data_0dd3cc3af93965aa13a6de3e7bd8f2a2
#
_entry.id   0dd3cc3af93965aa13a6de3e7bd8f2a2
#
_cell.length_a   1.000
_cell.length_b   1.000
_cell.length_c   1.000
_cell.angle_alpha   90.00
_cell.angle_beta   90.00
_cell.angle_gamma   90.00
#
_symmetry.space_group_name_H-M   'P 1'
#
loop_
_entity.id
_entity.type
_entity.pdbx_description
1 polymer ?
#
loop_
_entity_poly.entity_id
_entity_poly.type
_entity_poly.pdbx_seq_one_letter_code
_entity_poly.pdbx_strand_id
1 'polypeptide(L)'
;MSCPNRDGTLGTRGCIFCSEGGSGDFAADVSLSVTEQIESQIALLSGKRPIQKYIAYFQAYTNTYAPVEYLRKIFKEAMSHPRIVALSVGTRPDCLGEEVLDLLEELNRIKPVWIELGLQTIHEKTAQYIRRGYRLSCFDQALENLRKRNIEVIVHTILGLPGESREEILE
;
A
#
# COMPACT_ATOMS: atom_id res chain seq x y z
N MET A 1 -6.79 4.68 7.52
CA MET A 1 -6.93 3.21 7.59
C MET A 1 -6.08 2.65 8.72
N SER A 2 -6.26 1.38 9.11
CA SER A 2 -5.49 0.73 10.18
C SER A 2 -4.58 -0.36 9.62
N CYS A 3 -4.00 -1.18 10.49
CA CYS A 3 -3.19 -2.34 10.12
C CYS A 3 -3.49 -3.49 11.09
N PRO A 4 -3.71 -4.72 10.61
CA PRO A 4 -4.00 -5.87 11.49
C PRO A 4 -2.86 -6.20 12.47
N ASN A 5 -1.63 -5.77 12.18
CA ASN A 5 -0.49 -5.87 13.10
C ASN A 5 -0.48 -4.81 14.22
N ARG A 6 -1.46 -3.88 14.25
CA ARG A 6 -1.52 -2.77 15.21
C ARG A 6 -2.83 -2.68 15.97
N ASP A 7 -3.93 -3.14 15.40
CA ASP A 7 -5.27 -3.01 16.01
C ASP A 7 -5.68 -4.20 16.90
N GLY A 8 -4.80 -5.18 17.05
CA GLY A 8 -5.05 -6.37 17.85
C GLY A 8 -5.51 -7.60 17.05
N THR A 9 -5.82 -7.46 15.77
CA THR A 9 -6.25 -8.59 14.93
C THR A 9 -5.16 -9.65 14.79
N LEU A 10 -3.93 -9.25 14.47
CA LEU A 10 -2.73 -10.10 14.45
C LEU A 10 -1.75 -9.72 15.56
N GLY A 11 -1.71 -8.45 15.94
CA GLY A 11 -0.82 -7.93 16.95
C GLY A 11 -1.05 -6.44 17.20
N THR A 12 -0.37 -5.90 18.22
CA THR A 12 -0.51 -4.49 18.63
C THR A 12 0.74 -3.67 18.41
N ARG A 13 1.90 -4.31 18.16
CA ARG A 13 3.21 -3.65 18.10
C ARG A 13 3.65 -3.24 16.68
N GLY A 14 2.97 -3.70 15.64
CA GLY A 14 3.38 -3.49 14.25
C GLY A 14 4.66 -4.22 13.85
N CYS A 15 5.07 -4.07 12.61
CA CYS A 15 6.36 -4.52 12.11
C CYS A 15 7.48 -3.63 12.66
N ILE A 16 8.69 -4.20 12.87
CA ILE A 16 9.79 -3.44 13.51
C ILE A 16 10.34 -2.31 12.63
N PHE A 17 10.13 -2.37 11.33
CA PHE A 17 10.58 -1.37 10.36
C PHE A 17 9.53 -0.26 10.10
N CYS A 18 8.33 -0.39 10.66
CA CYS A 18 7.23 0.53 10.41
C CYS A 18 7.22 1.64 11.47
N SER A 19 7.30 2.91 11.04
CA SER A 19 7.19 4.06 11.95
C SER A 19 5.85 4.05 12.71
N GLU A 20 5.75 4.88 13.76
CA GLU A 20 4.50 5.06 14.51
C GLU A 20 3.37 5.54 13.61
N GLY A 21 3.68 6.41 12.65
CA GLY A 21 2.76 6.90 11.61
C GLY A 21 2.45 5.91 10.49
N GLY A 22 2.89 4.62 10.59
CA GLY A 22 2.61 3.61 9.58
C GLY A 22 3.30 3.87 8.24
N SER A 23 4.48 4.51 8.26
CA SER A 23 5.23 4.97 7.08
C SER A 23 4.52 6.07 6.29
N GLY A 24 3.59 6.78 6.93
CA GLY A 24 2.84 7.90 6.37
C GLY A 24 3.34 9.29 6.81
N ASP A 25 4.60 9.40 7.20
CA ASP A 25 5.17 10.61 7.81
C ASP A 25 5.09 11.87 6.91
N PHE A 26 4.93 11.68 5.61
CA PHE A 26 4.75 12.76 4.62
C PHE A 26 3.33 12.85 4.06
N ALA A 27 2.39 12.04 4.56
CA ALA A 27 1.00 12.12 4.17
C ALA A 27 0.35 13.42 4.67
N ALA A 28 -0.66 13.90 3.95
CA ALA A 28 -1.46 15.01 4.39
C ALA A 28 -2.31 14.66 5.62
N ASP A 29 -2.83 15.68 6.30
CA ASP A 29 -3.65 15.50 7.50
C ASP A 29 -4.87 14.63 7.21
N VAL A 30 -5.05 13.59 8.02
CA VAL A 30 -6.14 12.60 7.91
C VAL A 30 -7.54 13.19 8.15
N SER A 31 -7.64 14.36 8.78
CA SER A 31 -8.90 15.06 9.00
C SER A 31 -9.47 15.70 7.72
N LEU A 32 -8.63 15.88 6.70
CA LEU A 32 -9.01 16.43 5.41
C LEU A 32 -9.68 15.37 4.52
N SER A 33 -10.58 15.81 3.64
CA SER A 33 -11.08 14.96 2.54
C SER A 33 -9.93 14.53 1.62
N VAL A 34 -10.12 13.47 0.85
CA VAL A 34 -9.09 13.00 -0.09
C VAL A 34 -8.73 14.08 -1.11
N THR A 35 -9.71 14.81 -1.58
CA THR A 35 -9.51 15.95 -2.51
C THR A 35 -8.64 17.04 -1.87
N GLU A 36 -8.93 17.44 -0.64
CA GLU A 36 -8.14 18.46 0.08
C GLU A 36 -6.72 17.96 0.36
N GLN A 37 -6.53 16.69 0.70
CA GLN A 37 -5.21 16.08 0.83
C GLN A 37 -4.42 16.15 -0.48
N ILE A 38 -5.04 15.81 -1.61
CA ILE A 38 -4.42 15.90 -2.95
C ILE A 38 -4.02 17.34 -3.26
N GLU A 39 -4.93 18.29 -3.09
CA GLU A 39 -4.64 19.70 -3.39
C GLU A 39 -3.53 20.28 -2.51
N SER A 40 -3.50 19.93 -1.22
CA SER A 40 -2.43 20.35 -0.32
C SER A 40 -1.05 19.83 -0.75
N GLN A 41 -0.98 18.55 -1.14
CA GLN A 41 0.26 17.94 -1.62
C GLN A 41 0.70 18.51 -2.99
N ILE A 42 -0.25 18.76 -3.88
CA ILE A 42 0.01 19.42 -5.16
C ILE A 42 0.59 20.83 -4.93
N ALA A 43 0.05 21.58 -3.99
CA ALA A 43 0.54 22.92 -3.65
C ALA A 43 2.01 22.88 -3.16
N LEU A 44 2.34 21.90 -2.30
CA LEU A 44 3.72 21.69 -1.83
C LEU A 44 4.71 21.33 -2.95
N LEU A 45 4.27 20.54 -3.92
CA LEU A 45 5.12 20.08 -5.03
C LEU A 45 5.25 21.14 -6.14
N SER A 46 4.21 21.95 -6.38
CA SER A 46 4.16 22.94 -7.46
C SER A 46 5.25 24.01 -7.37
N GLY A 47 5.70 24.34 -6.14
CA GLY A 47 6.82 25.25 -5.92
C GLY A 47 8.19 24.70 -6.35
N LYS A 48 8.29 23.39 -6.61
CA LYS A 48 9.56 22.73 -6.93
C LYS A 48 9.74 22.45 -8.43
N ARG A 49 8.64 22.09 -9.14
CA ARG A 49 8.64 21.76 -10.58
C ARG A 49 7.26 22.01 -11.18
N PRO A 50 7.16 22.37 -12.48
CA PRO A 50 5.90 22.54 -13.19
C PRO A 50 5.29 21.16 -13.55
N ILE A 51 4.76 20.44 -12.56
CA ILE A 51 4.14 19.14 -12.75
C ILE A 51 2.63 19.33 -12.96
N GLN A 52 2.06 18.63 -13.93
CA GLN A 52 0.63 18.71 -14.26
C GLN A 52 -0.16 17.42 -13.98
N LYS A 53 0.52 16.29 -13.89
CA LYS A 53 -0.06 14.95 -13.68
C LYS A 53 0.55 14.30 -12.45
N TYR A 54 -0.27 13.68 -11.63
CA TYR A 54 0.15 13.06 -10.37
C TYR A 54 -0.43 11.65 -10.25
N ILE A 55 0.21 10.84 -9.44
CA ILE A 55 -0.29 9.56 -8.96
C ILE A 55 -0.83 9.80 -7.55
N ALA A 56 -2.06 9.39 -7.28
CA ALA A 56 -2.59 9.39 -5.93
C ALA A 56 -2.04 8.16 -5.19
N TYR A 57 -1.14 8.40 -4.24
CA TYR A 57 -0.47 7.36 -3.48
C TYR A 57 -1.05 7.24 -2.07
N PHE A 58 -1.68 6.10 -1.79
CA PHE A 58 -2.20 5.75 -0.48
C PHE A 58 -1.14 4.96 0.28
N GLN A 59 -0.52 5.59 1.29
CA GLN A 59 0.64 5.02 1.94
C GLN A 59 0.47 4.70 3.41
N ALA A 60 -0.18 5.46 4.23
CA ALA A 60 -0.20 5.19 5.66
C ALA A 60 -0.86 3.82 6.00
N TYR A 61 -0.14 2.95 6.74
CA TYR A 61 -0.61 1.64 7.22
C TYR A 61 -0.91 0.64 6.09
N THR A 62 -2.12 0.04 6.12
CA THR A 62 -2.59 -0.97 5.16
C THR A 62 -3.83 -0.45 4.45
N ASN A 63 -3.65 0.01 3.22
CA ASN A 63 -4.66 0.82 2.55
C ASN A 63 -5.79 0.03 1.86
N THR A 64 -5.83 -1.29 2.05
CA THR A 64 -6.98 -2.13 1.70
C THR A 64 -7.66 -2.73 2.95
N TYR A 65 -7.18 -2.37 4.14
CA TYR A 65 -7.73 -2.87 5.41
C TYR A 65 -8.82 -1.93 5.93
N ALA A 66 -9.98 -1.98 5.28
CA ALA A 66 -11.19 -1.25 5.64
C ALA A 66 -12.40 -1.87 4.91
N PRO A 67 -13.66 -1.56 5.30
CA PRO A 67 -14.83 -1.97 4.55
C PRO A 67 -14.76 -1.53 3.09
N VAL A 68 -15.13 -2.42 2.16
CA VAL A 68 -14.99 -2.20 0.71
C VAL A 68 -15.70 -0.93 0.23
N GLU A 69 -16.86 -0.60 0.79
CA GLU A 69 -17.59 0.61 0.42
C GLU A 69 -16.87 1.91 0.85
N TYR A 70 -16.16 1.87 1.98
CA TYR A 70 -15.30 2.98 2.37
C TYR A 70 -14.12 3.13 1.41
N LEU A 71 -13.45 2.02 1.04
CA LEU A 71 -12.36 2.02 0.05
C LEU A 71 -12.85 2.55 -1.29
N ARG A 72 -14.01 2.08 -1.76
CA ARG A 72 -14.66 2.54 -2.99
C ARG A 72 -14.84 4.05 -2.99
N LYS A 73 -15.35 4.61 -1.90
CA LYS A 73 -15.57 6.04 -1.76
C LYS A 73 -14.28 6.84 -1.92
N ILE A 74 -13.26 6.51 -1.13
CA ILE A 74 -12.02 7.30 -1.09
C ILE A 74 -11.17 7.13 -2.36
N PHE A 75 -11.13 5.93 -2.95
CA PHE A 75 -10.40 5.69 -4.19
C PHE A 75 -11.10 6.38 -5.39
N LYS A 76 -12.43 6.31 -5.49
CA LYS A 76 -13.16 7.05 -6.53
C LYS A 76 -13.02 8.55 -6.36
N GLU A 77 -13.02 9.08 -5.13
CA GLU A 77 -12.76 10.49 -4.86
C GLU A 77 -11.39 10.91 -5.39
N ALA A 78 -10.31 10.14 -5.06
CA ALA A 78 -8.97 10.41 -5.57
C ALA A 78 -8.92 10.37 -7.11
N MET A 79 -9.52 9.34 -7.71
CA MET A 79 -9.51 9.15 -9.16
C MET A 79 -10.35 10.18 -9.92
N SER A 80 -11.34 10.80 -9.28
CA SER A 80 -12.15 11.87 -9.89
C SER A 80 -11.38 13.16 -10.11
N HIS A 81 -10.29 13.36 -9.39
CA HIS A 81 -9.47 14.55 -9.50
C HIS A 81 -8.81 14.65 -10.89
N PRO A 82 -8.93 15.81 -11.61
CA PRO A 82 -8.51 15.92 -13.01
C PRO A 82 -7.00 15.77 -13.22
N ARG A 83 -6.19 16.08 -12.22
CA ARG A 83 -4.72 15.97 -12.29
C ARG A 83 -4.19 14.59 -11.86
N ILE A 84 -5.03 13.70 -11.34
CA ILE A 84 -4.67 12.33 -10.97
C ILE A 84 -4.82 11.42 -12.19
N VAL A 85 -3.75 10.77 -12.58
CA VAL A 85 -3.69 9.87 -13.76
C VAL A 85 -3.60 8.40 -13.40
N ALA A 86 -3.21 8.06 -12.18
CA ALA A 86 -3.15 6.69 -11.66
C ALA A 86 -3.37 6.68 -10.15
N LEU A 87 -3.76 5.52 -9.63
CA LEU A 87 -3.85 5.22 -8.21
C LEU A 87 -2.73 4.26 -7.83
N SER A 88 -2.00 4.54 -6.75
CA SER A 88 -1.04 3.62 -6.14
C SER A 88 -1.45 3.34 -4.70
N VAL A 89 -1.52 2.04 -4.32
CA VAL A 89 -2.06 1.61 -3.02
C VAL A 89 -1.07 0.69 -2.33
N GLY A 90 -0.46 1.20 -1.26
CA GLY A 90 0.43 0.41 -0.39
C GLY A 90 -0.37 -0.52 0.52
N THR A 91 -0.12 -1.83 0.45
CA THR A 91 -0.87 -2.80 1.24
C THR A 91 -0.10 -4.07 1.56
N ARG A 92 -0.74 -4.89 2.39
CA ARG A 92 -0.30 -6.22 2.80
C ARG A 92 -1.03 -7.28 1.95
N PRO A 93 -0.39 -8.42 1.64
CA PRO A 93 -1.01 -9.49 0.85
C PRO A 93 -2.21 -10.14 1.55
N ASP A 94 -2.20 -10.22 2.88
CA ASP A 94 -3.29 -10.78 3.69
C ASP A 94 -4.52 -9.87 3.84
N CYS A 95 -4.48 -8.67 3.23
CA CYS A 95 -5.59 -7.71 3.21
C CYS A 95 -6.17 -7.50 1.81
N LEU A 96 -6.07 -8.51 0.94
CA LEU A 96 -6.58 -8.52 -0.43
C LEU A 96 -7.64 -9.61 -0.60
N GLY A 97 -8.78 -9.50 0.13
CA GLY A 97 -9.94 -10.36 -0.06
C GLY A 97 -10.63 -10.13 -1.41
N GLU A 98 -11.48 -11.07 -1.85
CA GLU A 98 -12.14 -11.04 -3.17
C GLU A 98 -12.87 -9.72 -3.44
N GLU A 99 -13.66 -9.21 -2.50
CA GLU A 99 -14.39 -7.94 -2.66
C GLU A 99 -13.46 -6.75 -2.91
N VAL A 100 -12.26 -6.75 -2.28
CA VAL A 100 -11.23 -5.72 -2.50
C VAL A 100 -10.60 -5.88 -3.87
N LEU A 101 -10.29 -7.12 -4.27
CA LEU A 101 -9.73 -7.42 -5.59
C LEU A 101 -10.69 -7.01 -6.70
N ASP A 102 -11.99 -7.29 -6.55
CA ASP A 102 -13.02 -6.90 -7.50
C ASP A 102 -13.16 -5.37 -7.60
N LEU A 103 -13.08 -4.66 -6.46
CA LEU A 103 -13.05 -3.20 -6.45
C LEU A 103 -11.82 -2.66 -7.20
N LEU A 104 -10.64 -3.20 -6.94
CA LEU A 104 -9.40 -2.76 -7.59
C LEU A 104 -9.45 -3.02 -9.10
N GLU A 105 -10.02 -4.14 -9.54
CA GLU A 105 -10.25 -4.44 -10.96
C GLU A 105 -11.22 -3.44 -11.61
N GLU A 106 -12.35 -3.13 -10.94
CA GLU A 106 -13.29 -2.10 -11.39
C GLU A 106 -12.58 -0.75 -11.61
N LEU A 107 -11.78 -0.33 -10.62
CA LEU A 107 -11.04 0.93 -10.66
C LEU A 107 -9.98 0.93 -11.76
N ASN A 108 -9.27 -0.18 -11.96
CA ASN A 108 -8.23 -0.31 -12.97
C ASN A 108 -8.75 -0.16 -14.42
N ARG A 109 -10.06 -0.39 -14.65
CA ARG A 109 -10.72 -0.11 -15.93
C ARG A 109 -10.96 1.39 -16.18
N ILE A 110 -10.89 2.22 -15.13
CA ILE A 110 -11.12 3.67 -15.21
C ILE A 110 -9.80 4.42 -15.38
N LYS A 111 -8.84 4.17 -14.48
CA LYS A 111 -7.46 4.67 -14.51
C LYS A 111 -6.52 3.58 -14.00
N PRO A 112 -5.25 3.55 -14.43
CA PRO A 112 -4.29 2.57 -13.93
C PRO A 112 -4.24 2.51 -12.40
N VAL A 113 -4.31 1.29 -11.86
CA VAL A 113 -4.14 1.00 -10.44
C VAL A 113 -2.89 0.18 -10.25
N TRP A 114 -2.00 0.63 -9.37
CA TRP A 114 -0.79 -0.06 -8.95
C TRP A 114 -0.93 -0.50 -7.51
N ILE A 115 -0.58 -1.74 -7.23
CA ILE A 115 -0.55 -2.26 -5.86
C ILE A 115 0.90 -2.38 -5.41
N GLU A 116 1.25 -1.59 -4.39
CA GLU A 116 2.55 -1.67 -3.73
C GLU A 116 2.48 -2.72 -2.63
N LEU A 117 2.88 -3.95 -3.01
CA LEU A 117 2.68 -5.15 -2.21
C LEU A 117 3.91 -5.46 -1.36
N GLY A 118 3.73 -5.48 -0.04
CA GLY A 118 4.79 -5.80 0.89
C GLY A 118 5.21 -7.26 0.79
N LEU A 119 6.45 -7.53 0.36
CA LEU A 119 7.15 -8.82 0.51
C LEU A 119 8.11 -8.74 1.69
N GLN A 120 8.90 -7.69 1.72
CA GLN A 120 9.95 -7.34 2.66
C GLN A 120 11.16 -8.29 2.58
N THR A 121 10.94 -9.59 2.71
CA THR A 121 11.92 -10.66 2.57
C THR A 121 11.24 -11.97 2.20
N ILE A 122 11.93 -12.86 1.52
CA ILE A 122 11.48 -14.25 1.25
C ILE A 122 11.78 -15.19 2.42
N HIS A 123 12.69 -14.81 3.33
CA HIS A 123 13.15 -15.64 4.43
C HIS A 123 12.20 -15.62 5.62
N GLU A 124 11.55 -16.74 5.89
CA GLU A 124 10.54 -16.87 6.97
C GLU A 124 11.11 -16.55 8.37
N LYS A 125 12.38 -16.90 8.64
CA LYS A 125 13.06 -16.54 9.89
C LYS A 125 13.12 -15.04 10.10
N THR A 126 13.53 -14.31 9.07
CA THR A 126 13.59 -12.84 9.07
C THR A 126 12.17 -12.25 9.13
N ALA A 127 11.22 -12.80 8.37
CA ALA A 127 9.83 -12.37 8.39
C ALA A 127 9.20 -12.45 9.80
N GLN A 128 9.51 -13.52 10.55
CA GLN A 128 9.10 -13.64 11.96
C GLN A 128 9.79 -12.61 12.85
N TYR A 129 11.09 -12.41 12.69
CA TYR A 129 11.87 -11.44 13.45
C TYR A 129 11.33 -10.02 13.27
N ILE A 130 11.06 -9.62 12.03
CA ILE A 130 10.50 -8.31 11.71
C ILE A 130 9.00 -8.19 12.02
N ARG A 131 8.38 -9.25 12.51
CA ARG A 131 6.95 -9.31 12.83
C ARG A 131 6.05 -8.98 11.63
N ARG A 132 6.40 -9.49 10.45
CA ARG A 132 5.63 -9.27 9.22
C ARG A 132 4.17 -9.76 9.34
N GLY A 133 3.95 -10.93 9.95
CA GLY A 133 2.64 -11.44 10.32
C GLY A 133 1.90 -12.22 9.22
N TYR A 134 2.51 -12.48 8.08
CA TYR A 134 2.00 -13.37 7.02
C TYR A 134 3.15 -14.21 6.44
N ARG A 135 2.82 -15.35 5.84
CA ARG A 135 3.77 -16.26 5.20
C ARG A 135 4.04 -15.85 3.75
N LEU A 136 5.15 -16.33 3.19
CA LEU A 136 5.49 -16.12 1.78
C LEU A 136 4.38 -16.62 0.85
N SER A 137 3.78 -17.77 1.13
CA SER A 137 2.67 -18.33 0.33
C SER A 137 1.45 -17.39 0.24
N CYS A 138 1.21 -16.55 1.27
CA CYS A 138 0.16 -15.54 1.22
C CYS A 138 0.50 -14.43 0.22
N PHE A 139 1.77 -14.03 0.15
CA PHE A 139 2.24 -13.08 -0.85
C PHE A 139 2.10 -13.65 -2.27
N ASP A 140 2.55 -14.90 -2.49
CA ASP A 140 2.46 -15.56 -3.79
C ASP A 140 1.02 -15.63 -4.30
N GLN A 141 0.08 -16.02 -3.43
CA GLN A 141 -1.34 -16.08 -3.77
C GLN A 141 -1.92 -14.70 -4.09
N ALA A 142 -1.58 -13.67 -3.32
CA ALA A 142 -2.03 -12.31 -3.56
C ALA A 142 -1.48 -11.76 -4.89
N LEU A 143 -0.21 -12.01 -5.19
CA LEU A 143 0.43 -11.64 -6.44
C LEU A 143 -0.24 -12.32 -7.64
N GLU A 144 -0.53 -13.62 -7.54
CA GLU A 144 -1.24 -14.37 -8.58
C GLU A 144 -2.65 -13.80 -8.83
N ASN A 145 -3.39 -13.52 -7.75
CA ASN A 145 -4.75 -12.97 -7.84
C ASN A 145 -4.78 -11.57 -8.49
N LEU A 146 -3.80 -10.72 -8.18
CA LEU A 146 -3.65 -9.40 -8.82
C LEU A 146 -3.31 -9.52 -10.31
N ARG A 147 -2.37 -10.42 -10.66
CA ARG A 147 -1.98 -10.67 -12.04
C ARG A 147 -3.12 -11.21 -12.91
N LYS A 148 -3.94 -12.12 -12.38
CA LYS A 148 -5.15 -12.63 -13.06
C LYS A 148 -6.15 -11.51 -13.41
N ARG A 149 -6.14 -10.41 -12.66
CA ARG A 149 -6.97 -9.23 -12.88
C ARG A 149 -6.27 -8.11 -13.68
N ASN A 150 -5.08 -8.40 -14.22
CA ASN A 150 -4.25 -7.42 -14.95
C ASN A 150 -3.96 -6.16 -14.14
N ILE A 151 -3.75 -6.30 -12.82
CA ILE A 151 -3.36 -5.21 -11.93
C ILE A 151 -1.85 -5.22 -11.78
N GLU A 152 -1.21 -4.08 -12.04
CA GLU A 152 0.24 -3.90 -11.88
C GLU A 152 0.64 -3.97 -10.41
N VAL A 153 1.74 -4.69 -10.14
CA VAL A 153 2.26 -4.89 -8.79
C VAL A 153 3.68 -4.37 -8.67
N ILE A 154 3.90 -3.50 -7.70
CA ILE A 154 5.21 -3.04 -7.27
C ILE A 154 5.55 -3.80 -5.99
N VAL A 155 6.58 -4.62 -6.03
CA VAL A 155 6.99 -5.43 -4.87
C VAL A 155 7.92 -4.62 -3.98
N HIS A 156 7.54 -4.48 -2.70
CA HIS A 156 8.38 -3.84 -1.70
C HIS A 156 9.26 -4.85 -0.98
N THR A 157 10.57 -4.71 -1.12
CA THR A 157 11.59 -5.46 -0.38
C THR A 157 12.42 -4.53 0.51
N ILE A 158 12.97 -5.07 1.59
CA ILE A 158 13.87 -4.33 2.49
C ILE A 158 15.22 -5.02 2.45
N LEU A 159 16.23 -4.33 1.97
CA LEU A 159 17.62 -4.82 1.93
C LEU A 159 18.31 -4.54 3.27
N GLY A 160 19.13 -5.49 3.73
CA GLY A 160 19.91 -5.34 4.96
C GLY A 160 19.09 -5.54 6.24
N LEU A 161 18.08 -6.39 6.20
CA LEU A 161 17.37 -6.80 7.40
C LEU A 161 18.29 -7.56 8.37
N PRO A 162 18.12 -7.38 9.69
CA PRO A 162 18.97 -8.04 10.67
C PRO A 162 18.94 -9.57 10.53
N GLY A 163 20.13 -10.18 10.41
CA GLY A 163 20.31 -11.62 10.31
C GLY A 163 20.31 -12.19 8.90
N GLU A 164 20.13 -11.35 7.88
CA GLU A 164 20.31 -11.75 6.48
C GLU A 164 21.75 -11.52 6.03
N SER A 165 22.36 -12.53 5.40
CA SER A 165 23.65 -12.44 4.73
C SER A 165 23.50 -11.72 3.38
N ARG A 166 24.63 -11.36 2.79
CA ARG A 166 24.64 -10.78 1.44
C ARG A 166 24.08 -11.74 0.39
N GLU A 167 24.35 -13.02 0.53
CA GLU A 167 23.87 -14.08 -0.35
C GLU A 167 22.34 -14.19 -0.26
N GLU A 168 21.80 -14.22 0.95
CA GLU A 168 20.35 -14.26 1.19
C GLU A 168 19.61 -13.00 0.66
N ILE A 169 20.26 -11.84 0.68
CA ILE A 169 19.69 -10.60 0.11
C ILE A 169 19.62 -10.65 -1.42
N LEU A 170 20.51 -11.42 -2.06
CA LEU A 170 20.59 -11.53 -3.52
C LEU A 170 19.79 -12.70 -4.10
N GLU A 171 19.24 -13.57 -3.26
CA GLU A 171 18.37 -14.68 -3.63
C GLU A 171 16.97 -14.18 -4.07
#